data_28f0fce03f4da67a01f6abf2259568b7
#
_entry.id   28f0fce03f4da67a01f6abf2259568b7
#
_cell.length_a   1.000
_cell.length_b   1.000
_cell.length_c   1.000
_cell.angle_alpha   90.00
_cell.angle_beta   90.00
_cell.angle_gamma   90.00
#
_symmetry.space_group_name_H-M   'P 1'
#
loop_
_entity.id
_entity.type
_entity.pdbx_description
1 polymer ?
#
loop_
_entity_poly.entity_id
_entity_poly.type
_entity_poly.pdbx_seq_one_letter_code
_entity_poly.pdbx_strand_id
1 'polypeptide(L)'
;MCGWQVGPGDRFVCFPGAGSGPLVISSHGYGGSCRARWDWARRSVNVLAVDIRGFGISQSALPEPSRWGYVLTGIESPETSVIRLAVSDYMQAARVARLLLDGRISRCVFEGVSFAGGLALMAQAVTGESDFLAIGVPTFVWAEGRNLFVNSGSGSQISRYLDRRRDHVEDTMLVLRYFDAVNFADRVSCPTLLALGLEDDVVPAKTVYSIANHMLVPVELMEFPVSHSDGPEEEQWQQFESYWLRIALEGLPPDFGMSR
;
A
#
# COMPACT_ATOMS: atom_id res chain seq x y z
N MET A 1 27.83 4.71 4.47
CA MET A 1 26.40 5.00 4.72
C MET A 1 26.05 6.18 3.82
N CYS A 2 25.37 5.96 2.72
CA CYS A 2 24.90 7.03 1.84
C CYS A 2 23.38 6.97 1.85
N GLY A 3 22.76 7.80 2.70
CA GLY A 3 21.38 8.17 2.49
C GLY A 3 21.37 9.23 1.39
N TRP A 4 20.73 8.97 0.27
CA TRP A 4 20.54 9.95 -0.78
C TRP A 4 19.23 10.68 -0.51
N GLN A 5 19.33 11.96 -0.18
CA GLN A 5 18.21 12.86 -0.21
C GLN A 5 18.23 13.49 -1.61
N VAL A 6 17.24 13.16 -2.43
CA VAL A 6 17.09 13.72 -3.77
C VAL A 6 16.26 15.01 -3.60
N GLY A 7 16.80 16.16 -3.91
CA GLY A 7 16.39 17.55 -3.99
C GLY A 7 15.15 18.15 -3.24
N PRO A 8 14.97 19.45 -3.21
CA PRO A 8 13.83 20.11 -2.56
C PRO A 8 12.53 19.84 -3.34
N GLY A 9 11.75 18.90 -2.86
CA GLY A 9 10.52 18.39 -3.49
C GLY A 9 10.45 16.88 -3.52
N ASP A 10 11.54 16.18 -3.18
CA ASP A 10 11.63 14.72 -3.23
C ASP A 10 11.13 14.07 -1.95
N ARG A 11 10.37 13.02 -2.13
CA ARG A 11 9.41 12.49 -1.17
C ARG A 11 9.71 11.05 -0.78
N PHE A 12 10.96 10.61 -0.93
CA PHE A 12 11.38 9.25 -0.60
C PHE A 12 12.81 9.20 -0.11
N VAL A 13 13.10 8.20 0.68
CA VAL A 13 14.45 7.94 1.21
C VAL A 13 14.89 6.57 0.69
N CYS A 14 16.01 6.54 -0.02
CA CYS A 14 16.60 5.31 -0.52
C CYS A 14 17.68 4.81 0.44
N PHE A 15 17.58 3.54 0.84
CA PHE A 15 18.58 2.83 1.63
C PHE A 15 19.19 1.73 0.77
N PRO A 16 20.29 1.98 0.06
CA PRO A 16 20.92 0.95 -0.74
C PRO A 16 21.51 -0.13 0.16
N GLY A 17 21.24 -1.38 -0.17
CA GLY A 17 21.89 -2.53 0.41
C GLY A 17 23.39 -2.61 0.01
N ALA A 18 24.12 -3.53 0.62
CA ALA A 18 25.58 -3.69 0.43
C ALA A 18 25.95 -4.43 -0.89
N GLY A 19 25.20 -4.24 -1.97
CA GLY A 19 25.50 -4.91 -3.24
C GLY A 19 24.27 -5.09 -4.12
N SER A 20 24.29 -6.10 -4.99
CA SER A 20 23.10 -6.53 -5.75
C SER A 20 22.18 -7.31 -4.83
N GLY A 21 20.88 -6.97 -4.84
CA GLY A 21 19.88 -7.59 -3.98
C GLY A 21 18.46 -7.19 -4.37
N PRO A 22 17.44 -7.70 -3.66
CA PRO A 22 16.07 -7.27 -3.90
C PRO A 22 15.90 -5.78 -3.62
N LEU A 23 14.98 -5.15 -4.35
CA LEU A 23 14.47 -3.80 -4.08
C LEU A 23 13.09 -3.92 -3.45
N VAL A 24 12.90 -3.28 -2.31
CA VAL A 24 11.58 -3.13 -1.67
C VAL A 24 11.15 -1.67 -1.78
N ILE A 25 10.02 -1.44 -2.42
CA ILE A 25 9.31 -0.17 -2.37
C ILE A 25 8.29 -0.29 -1.25
N SER A 26 8.41 0.55 -0.24
CA SER A 26 7.57 0.55 0.97
C SER A 26 6.99 1.93 1.24
N SER A 27 5.82 1.97 1.87
CA SER A 27 5.22 3.22 2.33
C SER A 27 4.58 3.02 3.70
N HIS A 28 3.86 4.02 4.18
CA HIS A 28 3.33 4.09 5.54
C HIS A 28 1.81 3.90 5.60
N GLY A 29 1.29 3.55 6.78
CA GLY A 29 -0.14 3.57 7.07
C GLY A 29 -0.73 4.99 7.06
N TYR A 30 -2.05 5.10 7.02
CA TYR A 30 -2.77 6.37 6.99
C TYR A 30 -2.37 7.28 8.18
N GLY A 31 -2.00 8.51 7.91
CA GLY A 31 -1.56 9.46 8.93
C GLY A 31 -0.14 9.25 9.45
N GLY A 32 0.58 8.26 8.92
CA GLY A 32 1.94 7.93 9.32
C GLY A 32 3.03 8.63 8.51
N SER A 33 4.22 8.13 8.66
CA SER A 33 5.41 8.45 7.85
C SER A 33 6.31 7.23 7.76
N CYS A 34 7.15 7.20 6.76
CA CYS A 34 8.10 6.11 6.58
C CYS A 34 9.16 6.08 7.67
N ARG A 35 9.52 4.87 8.08
CA ARG A 35 10.65 4.63 8.97
C ARG A 35 11.85 4.15 8.17
N ALA A 36 13.04 4.52 8.63
CA ALA A 36 14.28 3.98 8.09
C ALA A 36 14.37 2.48 8.39
N ARG A 37 14.52 1.67 7.35
CA ARG A 37 14.61 0.21 7.47
C ARG A 37 16.06 -0.25 7.32
N TRP A 38 16.91 0.21 8.25
CA TRP A 38 18.33 -0.18 8.31
C TRP A 38 18.53 -1.67 8.56
N ASP A 39 17.58 -2.30 9.24
CA ASP A 39 17.52 -3.74 9.47
C ASP A 39 17.45 -4.52 8.15
N TRP A 40 16.62 -4.09 7.20
CA TRP A 40 16.54 -4.69 5.86
C TRP A 40 17.79 -4.39 5.03
N ALA A 41 18.27 -3.15 5.04
CA ALA A 41 19.47 -2.77 4.30
C ALA A 41 20.71 -3.57 4.74
N ARG A 42 20.86 -3.91 6.03
CA ARG A 42 21.92 -4.79 6.54
C ARG A 42 21.84 -6.22 6.02
N ARG A 43 20.65 -6.65 5.58
CA ARG A 43 20.39 -7.96 4.95
C ARG A 43 20.54 -7.91 3.44
N SER A 44 21.23 -6.91 2.87
CA SER A 44 21.40 -6.68 1.43
C SER A 44 20.11 -6.39 0.66
N VAL A 45 19.08 -5.92 1.34
CA VAL A 45 17.84 -5.41 0.70
C VAL A 45 18.01 -3.93 0.39
N ASN A 46 17.80 -3.55 -0.87
CA ASN A 46 17.66 -2.15 -1.24
C ASN A 46 16.25 -1.69 -0.87
N VAL A 47 16.12 -0.59 -0.17
CA VAL A 47 14.83 -0.08 0.30
C VAL A 47 14.60 1.32 -0.23
N LEU A 48 13.45 1.54 -0.85
CA LEU A 48 12.93 2.86 -1.09
C LEU A 48 11.68 3.08 -0.24
N ALA A 49 11.80 3.93 0.77
CA ALA A 49 10.69 4.31 1.65
C ALA A 49 10.05 5.60 1.14
N VAL A 50 8.73 5.56 0.89
CA VAL A 50 7.97 6.65 0.26
C VAL A 50 7.04 7.30 1.27
N ASP A 51 7.31 8.55 1.63
CA ASP A 51 6.28 9.38 2.27
C ASP A 51 5.32 9.91 1.20
N ILE A 52 4.10 9.43 1.24
CA ILE A 52 3.05 9.87 0.31
C ILE A 52 2.76 11.36 0.55
N ARG A 53 2.45 12.10 -0.53
CA ARG A 53 2.11 13.53 -0.47
C ARG A 53 1.14 13.84 0.67
N GLY A 54 1.39 14.92 1.40
CA GLY A 54 0.60 15.32 2.57
C GLY A 54 1.03 14.67 3.88
N PHE A 55 2.01 13.75 3.86
CA PHE A 55 2.51 13.07 5.06
C PHE A 55 4.05 13.16 5.16
N GLY A 56 4.58 12.99 6.36
CA GLY A 56 6.00 12.93 6.64
C GLY A 56 6.80 14.07 6.01
N ILE A 57 7.90 13.74 5.34
CA ILE A 57 8.72 14.72 4.60
C ILE A 57 8.03 15.28 3.36
N SER A 58 6.95 14.63 2.89
CA SER A 58 6.13 15.04 1.74
C SER A 58 4.91 15.88 2.14
N GLN A 59 4.83 16.35 3.38
CA GLN A 59 3.67 17.11 3.89
C GLN A 59 3.39 18.35 3.04
N SER A 60 4.40 19.09 2.64
CA SER A 60 4.26 20.31 1.83
C SER A 60 3.75 20.08 0.41
N ALA A 61 3.72 18.84 -0.03
CA ALA A 61 3.23 18.47 -1.36
C ALA A 61 1.71 18.40 -1.48
N LEU A 62 1.01 18.51 -0.36
CA LEU A 62 -0.43 18.69 -0.28
C LEU A 62 -0.71 19.76 0.79
N PRO A 63 -0.56 21.05 0.46
CA PRO A 63 -0.64 22.13 1.46
C PRO A 63 -2.05 22.31 2.01
N GLU A 64 -3.07 21.98 1.25
CA GLU A 64 -4.47 22.17 1.62
C GLU A 64 -5.28 20.86 1.49
N PRO A 65 -5.12 19.93 2.45
CA PRO A 65 -5.97 18.75 2.46
C PRO A 65 -7.43 19.11 2.78
N SER A 66 -8.37 18.31 2.31
CA SER A 66 -9.79 18.50 2.59
C SER A 66 -10.05 18.52 4.09
N ARG A 67 -10.86 19.49 4.55
CA ARG A 67 -11.35 19.56 5.94
C ARG A 67 -12.15 18.33 6.39
N TRP A 68 -12.61 17.54 5.44
CA TRP A 68 -13.36 16.31 5.69
C TRP A 68 -12.46 15.08 5.91
N GLY A 69 -11.18 15.21 5.57
CA GLY A 69 -10.17 14.18 5.67
C GLY A 69 -9.34 14.07 4.40
N TYR A 70 -8.14 13.56 4.55
CA TYR A 70 -7.16 13.47 3.47
C TYR A 70 -7.72 12.76 2.22
N VAL A 71 -8.36 11.59 2.40
CA VAL A 71 -8.88 10.77 1.29
C VAL A 71 -10.00 11.45 0.48
N LEU A 72 -10.57 12.50 1.01
CA LEU A 72 -11.61 13.31 0.38
C LEU A 72 -11.06 14.59 -0.30
N THR A 73 -9.74 14.71 -0.39
CA THR A 73 -9.13 15.83 -1.12
C THR A 73 -9.26 15.58 -2.61
N GLY A 74 -9.90 16.51 -3.30
CA GLY A 74 -10.18 16.42 -4.73
C GLY A 74 -11.18 15.34 -5.10
N ILE A 75 -12.11 15.00 -4.18
CA ILE A 75 -13.10 13.93 -4.35
C ILE A 75 -14.16 14.26 -5.42
N GLU A 76 -14.12 15.43 -5.99
CA GLU A 76 -15.06 15.90 -7.01
C GLU A 76 -14.87 15.18 -8.35
N SER A 77 -13.67 14.65 -8.63
CA SER A 77 -13.42 13.86 -9.83
C SER A 77 -12.21 12.91 -9.66
N PRO A 78 -12.13 11.84 -10.48
CA PRO A 78 -10.94 10.99 -10.48
C PRO A 78 -9.64 11.73 -10.80
N GLU A 79 -9.68 12.77 -11.63
CA GLU A 79 -8.53 13.57 -12.06
C GLU A 79 -7.93 14.37 -10.91
N THR A 80 -8.78 14.89 -10.03
CA THR A 80 -8.38 15.74 -8.89
C THR A 80 -8.13 14.95 -7.62
N SER A 81 -8.59 13.70 -7.53
CA SER A 81 -8.50 12.87 -6.35
C SER A 81 -7.06 12.70 -5.86
N VAL A 82 -6.86 12.93 -4.57
CA VAL A 82 -5.57 12.69 -3.91
C VAL A 82 -5.13 11.23 -3.98
N ILE A 83 -6.08 10.28 -4.06
CA ILE A 83 -5.76 8.86 -4.17
C ILE A 83 -5.01 8.58 -5.48
N ARG A 84 -5.47 9.16 -6.60
CA ARG A 84 -4.76 9.10 -7.89
C ARG A 84 -3.32 9.59 -7.74
N LEU A 85 -3.16 10.72 -7.08
CA LEU A 85 -1.86 11.33 -6.90
C LEU A 85 -0.96 10.50 -5.96
N ALA A 86 -1.52 9.90 -4.93
CA ALA A 86 -0.81 9.01 -4.00
C ALA A 86 -0.33 7.72 -4.68
N VAL A 87 -1.17 7.10 -5.53
CA VAL A 87 -0.76 5.97 -6.37
C VAL A 87 0.37 6.38 -7.32
N SER A 88 0.28 7.57 -7.92
CA SER A 88 1.34 8.10 -8.79
C SER A 88 2.65 8.31 -8.03
N ASP A 89 2.63 8.77 -6.77
CA ASP A 89 3.83 8.90 -5.94
C ASP A 89 4.51 7.53 -5.75
N TYR A 90 3.73 6.49 -5.47
CA TYR A 90 4.25 5.12 -5.32
C TYR A 90 4.88 4.61 -6.63
N MET A 91 4.20 4.81 -7.76
CA MET A 91 4.72 4.44 -9.09
C MET A 91 6.01 5.19 -9.44
N GLN A 92 6.08 6.49 -9.18
CA GLN A 92 7.28 7.28 -9.43
C GLN A 92 8.45 6.84 -8.58
N ALA A 93 8.20 6.46 -7.32
CA ALA A 93 9.22 5.92 -6.43
C ALA A 93 9.88 4.67 -7.03
N ALA A 94 9.09 3.75 -7.56
CA ALA A 94 9.61 2.54 -8.21
C ALA A 94 10.53 2.88 -9.39
N ARG A 95 10.14 3.82 -10.24
CA ARG A 95 10.96 4.27 -11.38
C ARG A 95 12.26 4.91 -10.94
N VAL A 96 12.21 5.79 -9.95
CA VAL A 96 13.41 6.45 -9.41
C VAL A 96 14.35 5.44 -8.78
N ALA A 97 13.85 4.49 -8.00
CA ALA A 97 14.66 3.44 -7.40
C ALA A 97 15.40 2.62 -8.45
N ARG A 98 14.73 2.25 -9.54
CA ARG A 98 15.36 1.52 -10.66
C ARG A 98 16.48 2.32 -11.31
N LEU A 99 16.29 3.63 -11.52
CA LEU A 99 17.34 4.51 -12.07
C LEU A 99 18.53 4.65 -11.13
N LEU A 100 18.30 4.79 -9.82
CA LEU A 100 19.36 4.94 -8.82
C LEU A 100 20.15 3.66 -8.56
N LEU A 101 19.51 2.50 -8.76
CA LEU A 101 20.05 1.18 -8.43
C LEU A 101 20.31 0.34 -9.67
N ASP A 102 20.51 0.97 -10.82
CA ASP A 102 20.72 0.28 -12.11
C ASP A 102 21.72 -0.86 -12.01
N GLY A 103 21.34 -2.04 -12.52
CA GLY A 103 22.15 -3.26 -12.48
C GLY A 103 22.32 -3.91 -11.08
N ARG A 104 21.72 -3.33 -10.01
CA ARG A 104 21.83 -3.86 -8.63
C ARG A 104 20.56 -4.48 -8.09
N ILE A 105 19.49 -4.50 -8.87
CA ILE A 105 18.19 -5.04 -8.46
C ILE A 105 18.06 -6.48 -8.99
N SER A 106 17.98 -7.45 -8.08
CA SER A 106 17.74 -8.86 -8.43
C SER A 106 16.25 -9.19 -8.52
N ARG A 107 15.41 -8.49 -7.76
CA ARG A 107 13.94 -8.64 -7.70
C ARG A 107 13.35 -7.37 -7.14
N CYS A 108 12.14 -6.99 -7.59
CA CYS A 108 11.40 -5.86 -7.06
C CYS A 108 10.17 -6.35 -6.28
N VAL A 109 10.00 -5.84 -5.07
CA VAL A 109 8.86 -6.12 -4.20
C VAL A 109 8.13 -4.81 -3.91
N PHE A 110 6.82 -4.79 -4.14
CA PHE A 110 5.97 -3.72 -3.61
C PHE A 110 5.39 -4.19 -2.28
N GLU A 111 5.60 -3.39 -1.25
CA GLU A 111 5.18 -3.71 0.11
C GLU A 111 4.34 -2.57 0.68
N GLY A 112 3.32 -2.93 1.46
CA GLY A 112 2.56 -1.95 2.22
C GLY A 112 1.49 -2.55 3.11
N VAL A 113 1.25 -1.88 4.24
CA VAL A 113 0.19 -2.24 5.18
C VAL A 113 -0.86 -1.12 5.20
N SER A 114 -2.12 -1.48 5.26
CA SER A 114 -3.26 -0.57 5.34
C SER A 114 -3.32 0.39 4.14
N PHE A 115 -3.16 1.69 4.35
CA PHE A 115 -3.13 2.72 3.30
C PHE A 115 -2.10 2.39 2.21
N ALA A 116 -0.88 2.09 2.61
CA ALA A 116 0.18 1.70 1.68
C ALA A 116 -0.14 0.42 0.91
N GLY A 117 -0.83 -0.55 1.54
CA GLY A 117 -1.24 -1.80 0.89
C GLY A 117 -2.17 -1.57 -0.29
N GLY A 118 -3.16 -0.70 -0.14
CA GLY A 118 -4.05 -0.32 -1.25
C GLY A 118 -3.32 0.41 -2.37
N LEU A 119 -2.41 1.32 -2.03
CA LEU A 119 -1.59 2.04 -3.03
C LEU A 119 -0.65 1.10 -3.78
N ALA A 120 0.02 0.19 -3.08
CA ALA A 120 0.95 -0.79 -3.65
C ALA A 120 0.23 -1.71 -4.66
N LEU A 121 -0.97 -2.20 -4.31
CA LEU A 121 -1.78 -3.01 -5.21
C LEU A 121 -2.14 -2.25 -6.49
N MET A 122 -2.71 -1.05 -6.35
CA MET A 122 -3.08 -0.23 -7.51
C MET A 122 -1.85 0.12 -8.37
N ALA A 123 -0.73 0.47 -7.75
CA ALA A 123 0.51 0.76 -8.46
C ALA A 123 1.02 -0.46 -9.24
N GLN A 124 1.00 -1.64 -8.64
CA GLN A 124 1.40 -2.89 -9.30
C GLN A 124 0.50 -3.23 -10.47
N ALA A 125 -0.81 -3.16 -10.27
CA ALA A 125 -1.80 -3.46 -11.31
C ALA A 125 -1.71 -2.52 -12.54
N VAL A 126 -1.25 -1.27 -12.32
CA VAL A 126 -1.06 -0.30 -13.41
C VAL A 126 0.29 -0.46 -14.11
N THR A 127 1.35 -0.76 -13.36
CA THR A 127 2.72 -0.74 -13.90
C THR A 127 3.27 -2.13 -14.24
N GLY A 128 2.86 -3.17 -13.53
CA GLY A 128 3.48 -4.50 -13.60
C GLY A 128 4.95 -4.53 -13.13
N GLU A 129 5.42 -3.48 -12.42
CA GLU A 129 6.85 -3.29 -12.14
C GLU A 129 7.39 -4.07 -10.94
N SER A 130 6.55 -4.78 -10.18
CA SER A 130 7.06 -5.67 -9.12
C SER A 130 6.99 -7.14 -9.51
N ASP A 131 7.97 -7.91 -9.04
CA ASP A 131 8.03 -9.36 -9.18
C ASP A 131 7.24 -10.08 -8.07
N PHE A 132 6.90 -9.35 -7.00
CA PHE A 132 6.15 -9.85 -5.87
C PHE A 132 5.40 -8.69 -5.20
N LEU A 133 4.18 -8.95 -4.72
CA LEU A 133 3.35 -8.01 -3.98
C LEU A 133 3.12 -8.55 -2.56
N ALA A 134 3.51 -7.78 -1.54
CA ALA A 134 3.29 -8.11 -0.13
C ALA A 134 2.43 -7.03 0.51
N ILE A 135 1.15 -7.32 0.73
CA ILE A 135 0.21 -6.34 1.27
C ILE A 135 -0.54 -6.88 2.47
N GLY A 136 -0.61 -6.08 3.52
CA GLY A 136 -1.37 -6.37 4.73
C GLY A 136 -2.56 -5.42 4.86
N VAL A 137 -3.72 -5.96 5.21
CA VAL A 137 -4.97 -5.20 5.49
C VAL A 137 -5.16 -3.98 4.58
N PRO A 138 -5.11 -4.15 3.24
CA PRO A 138 -5.12 -3.03 2.29
C PRO A 138 -6.42 -2.22 2.39
N THR A 139 -6.31 -0.88 2.34
CA THR A 139 -7.47 0.01 2.27
C THR A 139 -7.92 0.26 0.83
N PHE A 140 -9.01 1.02 0.65
CA PHE A 140 -9.65 1.30 -0.65
C PHE A 140 -10.19 0.05 -1.34
N VAL A 141 -10.77 -0.84 -0.57
CA VAL A 141 -11.30 -2.12 -1.07
C VAL A 141 -12.78 -2.21 -0.83
N TRP A 142 -13.51 -2.53 -1.90
CA TRP A 142 -14.96 -2.69 -1.90
C TRP A 142 -15.67 -1.48 -1.28
N ALA A 143 -15.66 -0.37 -2.02
CA ALA A 143 -16.11 0.94 -1.55
C ALA A 143 -17.51 0.91 -0.90
N GLU A 144 -18.48 0.19 -1.49
CA GLU A 144 -19.84 0.05 -0.95
C GLU A 144 -19.84 -0.73 0.36
N GLY A 145 -19.19 -1.89 0.39
CA GLY A 145 -19.13 -2.73 1.59
C GLY A 145 -18.38 -2.04 2.72
N ARG A 146 -17.28 -1.38 2.38
CA ARG A 146 -16.51 -0.60 3.35
C ARG A 146 -17.36 0.51 3.99
N ASN A 147 -18.12 1.24 3.20
CA ASN A 147 -19.00 2.30 3.70
C ASN A 147 -20.09 1.78 4.65
N LEU A 148 -20.52 0.53 4.49
CA LEU A 148 -21.50 -0.12 5.37
C LEU A 148 -20.91 -0.64 6.68
N PHE A 149 -19.62 -1.02 6.70
CA PHE A 149 -19.04 -1.79 7.80
C PHE A 149 -17.97 -1.03 8.59
N VAL A 150 -17.42 0.07 8.06
CA VAL A 150 -16.27 0.75 8.68
C VAL A 150 -16.70 2.06 9.33
N ASN A 151 -16.49 2.16 10.64
CA ASN A 151 -16.82 3.35 11.45
C ASN A 151 -15.59 4.05 12.01
N SER A 152 -14.39 3.65 11.61
CA SER A 152 -13.11 4.17 12.12
C SER A 152 -12.19 4.60 10.98
N GLY A 153 -11.07 5.24 11.31
CA GLY A 153 -10.06 5.67 10.36
C GLY A 153 -10.60 6.52 9.20
N SER A 154 -10.06 6.33 8.00
CA SER A 154 -10.50 7.04 6.79
C SER A 154 -11.93 6.66 6.35
N GLY A 155 -12.42 5.47 6.72
CA GLY A 155 -13.80 5.06 6.49
C GLY A 155 -14.79 5.97 7.19
N SER A 156 -14.57 6.30 8.45
CA SER A 156 -15.43 7.23 9.21
C SER A 156 -15.43 8.65 8.63
N GLN A 157 -14.35 9.07 7.99
CA GLN A 157 -14.30 10.37 7.30
C GLN A 157 -15.22 10.37 6.08
N ILE A 158 -15.19 9.29 5.30
CA ILE A 158 -16.05 9.11 4.12
C ILE A 158 -17.51 9.05 4.55
N SER A 159 -17.87 8.22 5.53
CA SER A 159 -19.26 8.09 6.01
C SER A 159 -19.81 9.42 6.49
N ARG A 160 -19.05 10.17 7.32
CA ARG A 160 -19.45 11.50 7.78
C ARG A 160 -19.62 12.52 6.65
N TYR A 161 -18.80 12.44 5.63
CA TYR A 161 -18.92 13.29 4.44
C TYR A 161 -20.22 12.99 3.69
N LEU A 162 -20.48 11.71 3.39
CA LEU A 162 -21.68 11.26 2.67
C LEU A 162 -22.98 11.63 3.43
N ASP A 163 -22.99 11.47 4.76
CA ASP A 163 -24.12 11.85 5.60
C ASP A 163 -24.46 13.35 5.54
N ARG A 164 -23.45 14.19 5.43
CA ARG A 164 -23.61 15.65 5.39
C ARG A 164 -23.75 16.22 3.99
N ARG A 165 -23.36 15.47 2.98
CA ARG A 165 -23.37 15.88 1.57
C ARG A 165 -24.16 14.89 0.74
N ARG A 166 -25.42 14.69 1.13
CA ARG A 166 -26.35 13.74 0.47
C ARG A 166 -26.61 14.05 -0.99
N ASP A 167 -26.44 15.30 -1.37
CA ASP A 167 -26.50 15.78 -2.77
C ASP A 167 -25.30 15.34 -3.64
N HIS A 168 -24.21 14.87 -3.02
CA HIS A 168 -22.99 14.42 -3.71
C HIS A 168 -22.68 12.93 -3.53
N VAL A 169 -23.59 12.14 -2.98
CA VAL A 169 -23.32 10.72 -2.68
C VAL A 169 -22.94 9.96 -3.93
N GLU A 170 -23.71 10.08 -5.00
CA GLU A 170 -23.47 9.36 -6.26
C GLU A 170 -22.11 9.72 -6.87
N ASP A 171 -21.81 11.02 -7.00
CA ASP A 171 -20.56 11.52 -7.57
C ASP A 171 -19.35 11.07 -6.74
N THR A 172 -19.48 11.18 -5.40
CA THR A 172 -18.43 10.73 -4.48
C THR A 172 -18.19 9.23 -4.59
N MET A 173 -19.25 8.43 -4.60
CA MET A 173 -19.12 6.98 -4.73
C MET A 173 -18.56 6.58 -6.09
N LEU A 174 -18.84 7.32 -7.16
CA LEU A 174 -18.22 7.09 -8.46
C LEU A 174 -16.69 7.22 -8.40
N VAL A 175 -16.18 8.27 -7.74
CA VAL A 175 -14.74 8.48 -7.57
C VAL A 175 -14.13 7.40 -6.67
N LEU A 176 -14.80 7.03 -5.57
CA LEU A 176 -14.34 5.95 -4.69
C LEU A 176 -14.28 4.61 -5.41
N ARG A 177 -15.26 4.28 -6.25
CA ARG A 177 -15.26 3.06 -7.10
C ARG A 177 -14.13 3.08 -8.13
N TYR A 178 -13.81 4.27 -8.66
CA TYR A 178 -12.72 4.40 -9.62
C TYR A 178 -11.36 4.00 -9.02
N PHE A 179 -11.16 4.25 -7.71
CA PHE A 179 -9.96 3.87 -6.97
C PHE A 179 -10.19 2.68 -6.02
N ASP A 180 -11.19 1.86 -6.31
CA ASP A 180 -11.42 0.63 -5.55
C ASP A 180 -10.44 -0.45 -5.98
N ALA A 181 -9.63 -0.94 -5.05
CA ALA A 181 -8.58 -1.91 -5.31
C ALA A 181 -9.12 -3.26 -5.86
N VAL A 182 -10.39 -3.59 -5.62
CA VAL A 182 -11.04 -4.76 -6.25
C VAL A 182 -11.03 -4.63 -7.77
N ASN A 183 -11.24 -3.41 -8.30
CA ASN A 183 -11.24 -3.15 -9.75
C ASN A 183 -9.84 -3.21 -10.38
N PHE A 184 -8.81 -3.40 -9.59
CA PHE A 184 -7.41 -3.55 -10.02
C PHE A 184 -6.90 -4.98 -9.82
N ALA A 185 -7.57 -5.78 -9.00
CA ALA A 185 -7.08 -7.07 -8.53
C ALA A 185 -6.82 -8.06 -9.69
N ASP A 186 -7.67 -8.08 -10.72
CA ASP A 186 -7.53 -8.93 -11.91
C ASP A 186 -6.36 -8.53 -12.82
N ARG A 187 -5.82 -7.32 -12.65
CA ARG A 187 -4.67 -6.79 -13.38
C ARG A 187 -3.34 -6.95 -12.66
N VAL A 188 -3.36 -7.39 -11.41
CA VAL A 188 -2.13 -7.75 -10.69
C VAL A 188 -1.46 -8.90 -11.43
N SER A 189 -0.18 -8.73 -11.77
CA SER A 189 0.56 -9.63 -12.66
C SER A 189 1.66 -10.44 -11.97
N CYS A 190 1.80 -10.33 -10.65
CA CYS A 190 2.80 -11.05 -9.88
C CYS A 190 2.19 -11.81 -8.69
N PRO A 191 2.83 -12.88 -8.20
CA PRO A 191 2.41 -13.57 -6.99
C PRO A 191 2.25 -12.61 -5.82
N THR A 192 1.20 -12.83 -5.01
CA THR A 192 0.79 -11.89 -3.95
C THR A 192 0.64 -12.58 -2.61
N LEU A 193 1.31 -12.06 -1.59
CA LEU A 193 1.04 -12.36 -0.19
C LEU A 193 0.06 -11.31 0.34
N LEU A 194 -1.06 -11.78 0.87
CA LEU A 194 -2.14 -10.94 1.36
C LEU A 194 -2.44 -11.28 2.82
N ALA A 195 -2.14 -10.37 3.74
CA ALA A 195 -2.44 -10.55 5.16
C ALA A 195 -3.75 -9.83 5.54
N LEU A 196 -4.51 -10.42 6.45
CA LEU A 196 -5.76 -9.87 6.96
C LEU A 196 -5.95 -10.16 8.45
N GLY A 197 -6.65 -9.26 9.14
CA GLY A 197 -7.11 -9.43 10.50
C GLY A 197 -8.58 -9.86 10.53
N LEU A 198 -8.88 -10.97 11.21
CA LEU A 198 -10.24 -11.51 11.29
C LEU A 198 -11.17 -10.62 12.15
N GLU A 199 -10.60 -9.87 13.10
CA GLU A 199 -11.29 -8.95 14.00
C GLU A 199 -11.10 -7.47 13.62
N ASP A 200 -10.60 -7.21 12.41
CA ASP A 200 -10.30 -5.86 11.93
C ASP A 200 -11.59 -5.07 11.63
N ASP A 201 -11.79 -3.97 12.34
CA ASP A 201 -12.91 -3.05 12.21
C ASP A 201 -12.63 -1.83 11.30
N VAL A 202 -11.38 -1.64 10.91
CA VAL A 202 -10.92 -0.59 9.98
C VAL A 202 -10.84 -1.09 8.54
N VAL A 203 -10.30 -2.33 8.38
CA VAL A 203 -10.24 -3.04 7.10
C VAL A 203 -10.82 -4.45 7.31
N PRO A 204 -12.14 -4.58 7.34
CA PRO A 204 -12.78 -5.87 7.63
C PRO A 204 -12.32 -6.98 6.70
N ALA A 205 -12.04 -8.18 7.25
CA ALA A 205 -11.54 -9.33 6.51
C ALA A 205 -12.29 -9.61 5.21
N LYS A 206 -13.62 -9.46 5.20
CA LYS A 206 -14.46 -9.63 4.01
C LYS A 206 -14.12 -8.69 2.85
N THR A 207 -13.59 -7.50 3.13
CA THR A 207 -13.12 -6.59 2.08
C THR A 207 -11.82 -7.11 1.48
N VAL A 208 -10.93 -7.68 2.30
CA VAL A 208 -9.67 -8.26 1.84
C VAL A 208 -9.91 -9.54 1.03
N TYR A 209 -10.82 -10.41 1.46
CA TYR A 209 -11.22 -11.57 0.67
C TYR A 209 -11.79 -11.19 -0.71
N SER A 210 -12.45 -10.03 -0.82
CA SER A 210 -12.92 -9.58 -2.13
C SER A 210 -11.77 -9.33 -3.12
N ILE A 211 -10.63 -8.83 -2.66
CA ILE A 211 -9.42 -8.74 -3.51
C ILE A 211 -8.95 -10.13 -3.91
N ALA A 212 -8.73 -11.01 -2.94
CA ALA A 212 -8.19 -12.35 -3.17
C ALA A 212 -9.03 -13.14 -4.19
N ASN A 213 -10.35 -12.98 -4.14
CA ASN A 213 -11.28 -13.66 -5.05
C ASN A 213 -11.25 -13.12 -6.49
N HIS A 214 -10.73 -11.92 -6.73
CA HIS A 214 -10.61 -11.30 -8.05
C HIS A 214 -9.21 -11.39 -8.64
N MET A 215 -8.21 -11.78 -7.85
CA MET A 215 -6.85 -11.96 -8.36
C MET A 215 -6.75 -13.21 -9.24
N LEU A 216 -6.04 -13.08 -10.38
CA LEU A 216 -5.78 -14.16 -11.34
C LEU A 216 -4.39 -14.79 -11.19
N VAL A 217 -3.60 -14.32 -10.24
CA VAL A 217 -2.26 -14.79 -9.92
C VAL A 217 -2.28 -15.68 -8.67
N PRO A 218 -1.20 -16.44 -8.38
CA PRO A 218 -1.07 -17.14 -7.10
C PRO A 218 -1.16 -16.14 -5.93
N VAL A 219 -2.09 -16.42 -4.99
CA VAL A 219 -2.27 -15.62 -3.78
C VAL A 219 -2.11 -16.53 -2.58
N GLU A 220 -1.26 -16.14 -1.65
CA GLU A 220 -1.19 -16.74 -0.33
C GLU A 220 -1.83 -15.82 0.69
N LEU A 221 -2.75 -16.36 1.50
CA LEU A 221 -3.45 -15.63 2.55
C LEU A 221 -2.78 -15.91 3.89
N MET A 222 -2.50 -14.83 4.64
CA MET A 222 -2.13 -14.91 6.06
C MET A 222 -3.28 -14.32 6.89
N GLU A 223 -3.99 -15.18 7.59
CA GLU A 223 -5.13 -14.82 8.41
C GLU A 223 -4.71 -14.75 9.88
N PHE A 224 -4.95 -13.62 10.52
CA PHE A 224 -4.60 -13.39 11.91
C PHE A 224 -5.83 -13.09 12.75
N PRO A 225 -5.96 -13.66 13.96
CA PRO A 225 -7.05 -13.35 14.88
C PRO A 225 -6.78 -12.03 15.63
N VAL A 226 -6.68 -10.94 14.89
CA VAL A 226 -6.28 -9.64 15.40
C VAL A 226 -7.16 -8.52 14.85
N SER A 227 -7.15 -7.36 15.53
CA SER A 227 -7.75 -6.13 15.06
C SER A 227 -6.74 -5.24 14.32
N HIS A 228 -7.21 -4.20 13.66
CA HIS A 228 -6.36 -3.22 12.96
C HIS A 228 -5.50 -2.38 13.90
N SER A 229 -5.98 -2.18 15.12
CA SER A 229 -5.29 -1.38 16.14
C SER A 229 -4.12 -2.10 16.79
N ASP A 230 -3.98 -3.42 16.58
CA ASP A 230 -2.82 -4.17 17.02
C ASP A 230 -1.58 -3.63 16.31
N GLY A 231 -0.60 -3.22 17.09
CA GLY A 231 0.55 -2.45 16.61
C GLY A 231 1.46 -3.24 15.68
N PRO A 232 2.31 -2.55 14.90
CA PRO A 232 3.24 -3.19 13.97
C PRO A 232 4.32 -4.03 14.66
N GLU A 233 4.45 -3.94 15.98
CA GLU A 233 5.38 -4.75 16.78
C GLU A 233 4.76 -6.06 17.26
N GLU A 234 3.46 -6.25 17.01
CA GLU A 234 2.79 -7.49 17.35
C GLU A 234 3.32 -8.67 16.52
N GLU A 235 3.28 -9.86 17.11
CA GLU A 235 3.89 -11.07 16.55
C GLU A 235 3.42 -11.38 15.14
N GLN A 236 2.15 -11.19 14.83
CA GLN A 236 1.55 -11.46 13.53
C GLN A 236 2.15 -10.58 12.42
N TRP A 237 2.39 -9.31 12.68
CA TRP A 237 3.01 -8.41 11.71
C TRP A 237 4.50 -8.70 11.52
N GLN A 238 5.17 -9.16 12.57
CA GLN A 238 6.53 -9.69 12.47
C GLN A 238 6.59 -10.98 11.65
N GLN A 239 5.59 -11.86 11.78
CA GLN A 239 5.47 -13.06 10.96
C GLN A 239 5.25 -12.70 9.50
N PHE A 240 4.31 -11.78 9.19
CA PHE A 240 4.07 -11.27 7.84
C PHE A 240 5.34 -10.70 7.23
N GLU A 241 6.03 -9.79 7.94
CA GLU A 241 7.28 -9.19 7.49
C GLU A 241 8.37 -10.24 7.24
N SER A 242 8.56 -11.13 8.17
CA SER A 242 9.59 -12.18 8.08
C SER A 242 9.34 -13.11 6.89
N TYR A 243 8.08 -13.40 6.59
CA TYR A 243 7.71 -14.27 5.49
C TYR A 243 7.96 -13.62 4.13
N TRP A 244 7.44 -12.43 3.88
CA TRP A 244 7.65 -11.78 2.59
C TRP A 244 9.11 -11.35 2.39
N LEU A 245 9.83 -11.01 3.47
CA LEU A 245 11.24 -10.67 3.37
C LEU A 245 12.08 -11.89 2.98
N ARG A 246 11.74 -13.08 3.47
CA ARG A 246 12.34 -14.32 3.02
C ARG A 246 12.09 -14.55 1.53
N ILE A 247 10.85 -14.35 1.05
CA ILE A 247 10.53 -14.45 -0.37
C ILE A 247 11.35 -13.45 -1.19
N ALA A 248 11.49 -12.21 -0.71
CA ALA A 248 12.31 -11.20 -1.38
C ALA A 248 13.76 -11.65 -1.55
N LEU A 249 14.35 -12.27 -0.54
CA LEU A 249 15.75 -12.70 -0.51
C LEU A 249 15.97 -14.03 -1.25
N GLU A 250 15.13 -15.01 -1.03
CA GLU A 250 15.34 -16.41 -1.43
C GLU A 250 14.50 -16.84 -2.64
N GLY A 251 13.38 -16.19 -2.88
CA GLY A 251 12.39 -16.53 -3.91
C GLY A 251 11.14 -17.18 -3.34
N LEU A 252 10.16 -17.40 -4.21
CA LEU A 252 8.90 -18.02 -3.86
C LEU A 252 9.12 -19.47 -3.43
N PRO A 253 8.50 -19.95 -2.35
CA PRO A 253 8.47 -21.36 -2.03
C PRO A 253 7.66 -22.13 -3.09
N PRO A 254 7.99 -23.43 -3.34
CA PRO A 254 7.34 -24.24 -4.38
C PRO A 254 5.83 -24.40 -4.23
N ASP A 255 5.33 -24.30 -3.01
CA ASP A 255 3.93 -24.46 -2.61
C ASP A 255 3.19 -23.12 -2.44
N PHE A 256 3.80 -22.00 -2.83
CA PHE A 256 3.19 -20.68 -2.70
C PHE A 256 1.83 -20.60 -3.42
N GLY A 257 0.80 -20.19 -2.67
CA GLY A 257 -0.56 -20.01 -3.17
C GLY A 257 -1.32 -21.32 -3.44
N MET A 258 -0.82 -22.46 -2.99
CA MET A 258 -1.52 -23.76 -3.13
C MET A 258 -2.55 -24.03 -2.01
N SER A 259 -2.52 -23.25 -0.95
CA SER A 259 -3.42 -23.37 0.22
C SER A 259 -4.69 -22.51 0.02
N ARG A 260 -5.49 -22.81 -0.99
CA ARG A 260 -6.83 -22.23 -1.15
C ARG A 260 -7.91 -23.25 -0.87
#